data_4b853ce446cd4c7339be72be0bad38de
#
_entry.id   4b853ce446cd4c7339be72be0bad38de
#
_cell.length_a   1.000
_cell.length_b   1.000
_cell.length_c   1.000
_cell.angle_alpha   90.00
_cell.angle_beta   90.00
_cell.angle_gamma   90.00
#
_symmetry.space_group_name_H-M   'P 1'
#
loop_
_entity.id
_entity.type
_entity.pdbx_description
1 polymer ?
#
loop_
_entity_poly.entity_id
_entity_poly.type
_entity_poly.pdbx_seq_one_letter_code
_entity_poly.pdbx_strand_id
1 'polypeptide(L)'
;MHRPDGLPGWWEPLLTRAGSARTEDFTTMRPPASGGRPSAVLVLLGEERPGEPDLLVLQRAATMRNHAGQPAFPGGAADPEDRDPAATAVREASEEVGLDPATATVLTTLPELYIPVSRFVVTPVLAWWHAPHPVHPRQPEEVAHVARLPIVELVDPGNRMRVRHPSGWIGPAFQVGGMLVWGFTAGVISALLDMAGWSRPWRPGRIMELPDPPLPDPRLPDPAQSDPPLPHGSASAAEATASAPAASDEVVS
;
A
#
# COMPACT_ATOMS: atom_id res chain seq x y z
N MET A 1 -26.66 -5.60 -7.87
CA MET A 1 -25.29 -6.09 -7.62
C MET A 1 -25.36 -7.60 -7.56
N HIS A 2 -24.64 -8.30 -8.46
CA HIS A 2 -24.62 -9.77 -8.43
C HIS A 2 -23.73 -10.21 -7.27
N ARG A 3 -24.27 -11.04 -6.38
CA ARG A 3 -23.52 -11.60 -5.25
C ARG A 3 -22.80 -12.86 -5.72
N PRO A 4 -21.46 -12.94 -5.58
CA PRO A 4 -20.74 -14.15 -5.93
C PRO A 4 -21.19 -15.35 -5.09
N ASP A 5 -21.22 -16.54 -5.70
CA ASP A 5 -21.49 -17.76 -4.98
C ASP A 5 -20.40 -18.01 -3.93
N GLY A 6 -20.79 -18.47 -2.75
CA GLY A 6 -19.87 -18.76 -1.65
C GLY A 6 -19.37 -17.55 -0.87
N LEU A 7 -19.86 -16.35 -1.16
CA LEU A 7 -19.44 -15.13 -0.42
C LEU A 7 -19.83 -15.28 1.07
N PRO A 8 -18.86 -15.13 2.00
CA PRO A 8 -19.12 -15.28 3.44
C PRO A 8 -20.15 -14.27 3.95
N GLY A 9 -20.96 -14.70 4.93
CA GLY A 9 -22.06 -13.89 5.46
C GLY A 9 -21.63 -12.59 6.14
N TRP A 10 -20.39 -12.51 6.63
CA TRP A 10 -19.85 -11.29 7.26
C TRP A 10 -19.69 -10.12 6.28
N TRP A 11 -19.71 -10.37 4.97
CA TRP A 11 -19.71 -9.32 3.94
C TRP A 11 -21.04 -8.54 3.87
N GLU A 12 -22.16 -9.15 4.28
CA GLU A 12 -23.50 -8.58 4.08
C GLU A 12 -23.67 -7.16 4.66
N PRO A 13 -23.31 -6.89 5.94
CA PRO A 13 -23.45 -5.55 6.50
C PRO A 13 -22.58 -4.51 5.76
N LEU A 14 -21.36 -4.91 5.39
CA LEU A 14 -20.41 -4.03 4.70
C LEU A 14 -20.92 -3.65 3.31
N LEU A 15 -21.34 -4.63 2.50
CA LEU A 15 -21.83 -4.37 1.14
C LEU A 15 -23.13 -3.55 1.12
N THR A 16 -24.03 -3.81 2.08
CA THR A 16 -25.26 -3.02 2.22
C THR A 16 -24.96 -1.54 2.43
N ARG A 17 -24.00 -1.22 3.29
CA ARG A 17 -23.62 0.17 3.58
C ARG A 17 -22.71 0.78 2.52
N ALA A 18 -21.81 -0.01 1.94
CA ALA A 18 -20.93 0.45 0.86
C ALA A 18 -21.72 1.00 -0.35
N GLY A 19 -22.87 0.40 -0.67
CA GLY A 19 -23.74 0.87 -1.76
C GLY A 19 -24.36 2.26 -1.54
N SER A 20 -24.37 2.78 -0.31
CA SER A 20 -24.89 4.11 0.04
C SER A 20 -23.82 5.03 0.65
N ALA A 21 -22.58 4.57 0.70
CA ALA A 21 -21.45 5.30 1.29
C ALA A 21 -21.18 6.60 0.53
N ARG A 22 -20.76 7.63 1.26
CA ARG A 22 -20.40 8.95 0.75
C ARG A 22 -18.98 9.29 1.18
N THR A 23 -18.33 10.20 0.48
CA THR A 23 -16.99 10.69 0.82
C THR A 23 -16.91 11.18 2.28
N GLU A 24 -17.97 11.80 2.78
CA GLU A 24 -18.07 12.31 4.13
C GLU A 24 -17.99 11.23 5.22
N ASP A 25 -18.31 9.98 4.89
CA ASP A 25 -18.22 8.84 5.83
C ASP A 25 -16.74 8.45 6.10
N PHE A 26 -15.82 8.87 5.23
CA PHE A 26 -14.38 8.56 5.31
C PHE A 26 -13.54 9.77 5.68
N THR A 27 -13.88 10.94 5.17
CA THR A 27 -13.07 12.16 5.29
C THR A 27 -13.89 13.41 5.11
N THR A 28 -13.43 14.50 5.71
CA THR A 28 -13.97 15.85 5.45
C THR A 28 -13.31 16.53 4.24
N MET A 29 -12.24 15.93 3.71
CA MET A 29 -11.52 16.47 2.55
C MET A 29 -12.23 16.04 1.27
N ARG A 30 -12.62 17.02 0.45
CA ARG A 30 -13.28 16.76 -0.83
C ARG A 30 -12.28 16.79 -1.98
N PRO A 31 -12.44 15.92 -2.98
CA PRO A 31 -11.67 16.04 -4.22
C PRO A 31 -11.83 17.43 -4.84
N PRO A 32 -10.78 18.00 -5.43
CA PRO A 32 -10.90 19.25 -6.17
C PRO A 32 -11.78 19.05 -7.41
N ALA A 33 -12.46 20.10 -7.86
CA ALA A 33 -13.29 20.05 -9.07
C ALA A 33 -12.49 19.70 -10.34
N SER A 34 -11.18 19.92 -10.33
CA SER A 34 -10.25 19.55 -11.41
C SER A 34 -8.82 19.41 -10.90
N GLY A 35 -7.98 18.66 -11.63
CA GLY A 35 -6.53 18.59 -11.38
C GLY A 35 -6.07 17.58 -10.35
N GLY A 36 -6.93 16.67 -9.91
CA GLY A 36 -6.53 15.47 -9.15
C GLY A 36 -5.94 14.40 -10.09
N ARG A 37 -5.06 13.56 -9.54
CA ARG A 37 -4.49 12.40 -10.26
C ARG A 37 -5.32 11.17 -9.93
N PRO A 38 -5.99 10.54 -10.92
CA PRO A 38 -6.74 9.32 -10.67
C PRO A 38 -5.83 8.21 -10.14
N SER A 39 -6.31 7.49 -9.14
CA SER A 39 -5.64 6.33 -8.57
C SER A 39 -6.65 5.38 -7.95
N ALA A 40 -6.26 4.14 -7.70
CA ALA A 40 -7.10 3.17 -7.02
C ALA A 40 -6.28 2.32 -6.05
N VAL A 41 -6.94 1.85 -5.00
CA VAL A 41 -6.35 0.94 -4.02
C VAL A 41 -7.24 -0.28 -3.82
N LEU A 42 -6.65 -1.44 -3.65
CA LEU A 42 -7.36 -2.69 -3.43
C LEU A 42 -7.55 -2.93 -1.92
N VAL A 43 -8.78 -2.82 -1.48
CA VAL A 43 -9.20 -3.20 -0.12
C VAL A 43 -9.62 -4.67 -0.17
N LEU A 44 -8.63 -5.54 -0.03
CA LEU A 44 -8.77 -6.99 -0.20
C LEU A 44 -8.99 -7.65 1.15
N LEU A 45 -10.20 -8.19 1.35
CA LEU A 45 -10.54 -8.97 2.53
C LEU A 45 -10.65 -10.45 2.17
N GLY A 46 -10.04 -11.28 3.00
CA GLY A 46 -10.09 -12.73 2.90
C GLY A 46 -10.32 -13.37 4.26
N GLU A 47 -10.16 -14.67 4.31
CA GLU A 47 -10.17 -15.45 5.53
C GLU A 47 -8.97 -16.41 5.49
N GLU A 48 -8.16 -16.43 6.54
CA GLU A 48 -7.19 -17.51 6.73
C GLU A 48 -7.88 -18.72 7.35
N ARG A 49 -8.85 -18.47 8.19
CA ARG A 49 -9.75 -19.47 8.80
C ARG A 49 -11.19 -19.05 8.57
N PRO A 50 -12.11 -19.98 8.32
CA PRO A 50 -13.51 -19.66 8.10
C PRO A 50 -14.10 -18.84 9.25
N GLY A 51 -14.72 -17.71 8.93
CA GLY A 51 -15.31 -16.79 9.91
C GLY A 51 -14.32 -15.83 10.59
N GLU A 52 -13.03 -15.90 10.25
CA GLU A 52 -11.98 -14.99 10.77
C GLU A 52 -11.46 -14.09 9.63
N PRO A 53 -12.18 -13.01 9.29
CA PRO A 53 -11.77 -12.14 8.20
C PRO A 53 -10.48 -11.40 8.52
N ASP A 54 -9.68 -11.16 7.50
CA ASP A 54 -8.46 -10.37 7.53
C ASP A 54 -8.40 -9.41 6.35
N LEU A 55 -7.51 -8.45 6.43
CA LEU A 55 -7.32 -7.38 5.47
C LEU A 55 -5.86 -7.34 5.02
N LEU A 56 -5.63 -7.35 3.70
CA LEU A 56 -4.31 -7.22 3.13
C LEU A 56 -3.83 -5.77 3.17
N VAL A 57 -2.65 -5.55 3.71
CA VAL A 57 -1.93 -4.27 3.66
C VAL A 57 -0.47 -4.50 3.35
N LEU A 58 0.18 -3.48 2.81
CA LEU A 58 1.62 -3.44 2.62
C LEU A 58 2.24 -2.29 3.42
N GLN A 59 3.54 -2.33 3.59
CA GLN A 59 4.35 -1.22 4.08
C GLN A 59 5.25 -0.75 2.94
N ARG A 60 5.18 0.53 2.64
CA ARG A 60 6.02 1.14 1.61
C ARG A 60 7.48 1.17 2.04
N ALA A 61 8.39 1.02 1.09
CA ALA A 61 9.81 1.05 1.38
C ALA A 61 10.23 2.43 1.94
N ALA A 62 11.16 2.42 2.89
CA ALA A 62 11.67 3.65 3.51
C ALA A 62 12.45 4.55 2.54
N THR A 63 12.88 3.98 1.41
CA THR A 63 13.59 4.67 0.33
C THR A 63 12.69 5.47 -0.62
N MET A 64 11.37 5.31 -0.51
CA MET A 64 10.42 6.03 -1.36
C MET A 64 10.43 7.53 -1.10
N ARG A 65 10.30 8.34 -2.16
CA ARG A 65 10.25 9.82 -2.05
C ARG A 65 9.01 10.32 -1.34
N ASN A 66 7.89 9.62 -1.49
CA ASN A 66 6.61 9.99 -0.90
C ASN A 66 6.07 8.81 -0.08
N HIS A 67 5.52 9.13 1.10
CA HIS A 67 4.90 8.14 1.97
C HIS A 67 5.84 6.99 2.38
N ALA A 68 7.15 7.28 2.51
CA ALA A 68 8.18 6.32 2.93
C ALA A 68 7.80 5.64 4.25
N GLY A 69 7.89 4.31 4.30
CA GLY A 69 7.60 3.52 5.49
C GLY A 69 6.13 3.52 5.93
N GLN A 70 5.22 4.15 5.18
CA GLN A 70 3.81 4.19 5.56
C GLN A 70 3.08 2.90 5.17
N PRO A 71 2.15 2.44 6.02
CA PRO A 71 1.25 1.35 5.65
C PRO A 71 0.26 1.81 4.59
N ALA A 72 -0.02 0.96 3.62
CA ALA A 72 -0.94 1.24 2.52
C ALA A 72 -1.71 -0.02 2.11
N PHE A 73 -2.84 0.17 1.46
CA PHE A 73 -3.41 -0.88 0.61
C PHE A 73 -2.56 -0.98 -0.66
N PRO A 74 -2.48 -2.15 -1.29
CA PRO A 74 -1.93 -2.25 -2.64
C PRO A 74 -2.66 -1.30 -3.58
N GLY A 75 -1.92 -0.55 -4.41
CA GLY A 75 -2.54 0.39 -5.33
C GLY A 75 -1.63 1.52 -5.78
N GLY A 76 -2.06 2.21 -6.83
CA GLY A 76 -1.28 3.26 -7.46
C GLY A 76 -2.07 4.15 -8.40
N ALA A 77 -1.36 4.84 -9.27
CA ALA A 77 -1.94 5.71 -10.28
C ALA A 77 -2.64 4.89 -11.36
N ALA A 78 -3.74 5.43 -11.90
CA ALA A 78 -4.38 4.84 -13.06
C ALA A 78 -3.48 4.98 -14.30
N ASP A 79 -3.30 3.90 -15.01
CA ASP A 79 -2.66 3.86 -16.31
C ASP A 79 -3.69 4.09 -17.44
N PRO A 80 -3.26 4.61 -18.60
CA PRO A 80 -4.17 4.82 -19.74
C PRO A 80 -4.86 3.53 -20.23
N GLU A 81 -4.26 2.37 -20.03
CA GLU A 81 -4.79 1.07 -20.40
C GLU A 81 -5.79 0.51 -19.38
N ASP A 82 -5.83 1.06 -18.18
CA ASP A 82 -6.77 0.63 -17.15
C ASP A 82 -8.19 1.07 -17.53
N ARG A 83 -9.08 0.09 -17.74
CA ARG A 83 -10.46 0.37 -18.17
C ARG A 83 -11.30 1.06 -17.08
N ASP A 84 -10.97 0.87 -15.81
CA ASP A 84 -11.68 1.37 -14.65
C ASP A 84 -10.81 1.31 -13.38
N PRO A 85 -11.21 1.93 -12.26
CA PRO A 85 -10.44 1.88 -11.01
C PRO A 85 -10.22 0.45 -10.46
N ALA A 86 -11.13 -0.50 -10.77
CA ALA A 86 -10.96 -1.88 -10.35
C ALA A 86 -9.78 -2.53 -11.09
N ALA A 87 -9.63 -2.25 -12.38
CA ALA A 87 -8.50 -2.73 -13.18
C ALA A 87 -7.18 -2.18 -12.62
N THR A 88 -7.11 -0.87 -12.32
CA THR A 88 -5.94 -0.24 -11.68
C THR A 88 -5.59 -0.95 -10.37
N ALA A 89 -6.55 -1.10 -9.45
CA ALA A 89 -6.29 -1.68 -8.13
C ALA A 89 -5.81 -3.14 -8.19
N VAL A 90 -6.36 -3.93 -9.09
CA VAL A 90 -5.98 -5.34 -9.27
C VAL A 90 -4.61 -5.46 -9.94
N ARG A 91 -4.30 -4.64 -10.97
CA ARG A 91 -2.99 -4.61 -11.63
C ARG A 91 -1.90 -4.27 -10.62
N GLU A 92 -2.06 -3.17 -9.90
CA GLU A 92 -1.12 -2.73 -8.88
C GLU A 92 -0.88 -3.79 -7.79
N ALA A 93 -1.95 -4.44 -7.29
CA ALA A 93 -1.82 -5.51 -6.32
C ALA A 93 -1.04 -6.72 -6.88
N SER A 94 -1.20 -7.04 -8.18
CA SER A 94 -0.42 -8.09 -8.83
C SER A 94 1.06 -7.71 -8.95
N GLU A 95 1.36 -6.46 -9.26
CA GLU A 95 2.72 -5.93 -9.42
C GLU A 95 3.44 -5.79 -8.08
N GLU A 96 2.77 -5.21 -7.07
CA GLU A 96 3.39 -4.89 -5.77
C GLU A 96 3.54 -6.11 -4.86
N VAL A 97 2.50 -6.96 -4.78
CA VAL A 97 2.45 -8.07 -3.81
C VAL A 97 2.29 -9.45 -4.42
N GLY A 98 2.18 -9.56 -5.74
CA GLY A 98 2.04 -10.82 -6.45
C GLY A 98 0.67 -11.46 -6.28
N LEU A 99 -0.39 -10.66 -6.14
CA LEU A 99 -1.76 -11.16 -6.14
C LEU A 99 -2.08 -11.83 -7.48
N ASP A 100 -2.59 -13.05 -7.44
CA ASP A 100 -3.22 -13.69 -8.61
C ASP A 100 -4.66 -13.14 -8.74
N PRO A 101 -4.98 -12.37 -9.80
CA PRO A 101 -6.31 -11.82 -10.00
C PRO A 101 -7.42 -12.88 -10.04
N ALA A 102 -7.10 -14.12 -10.46
CA ALA A 102 -8.09 -15.20 -10.51
C ALA A 102 -8.55 -15.66 -9.12
N THR A 103 -7.85 -15.28 -8.05
CA THR A 103 -8.16 -15.63 -6.66
C THR A 103 -8.98 -14.60 -5.92
N ALA A 104 -9.23 -13.44 -6.54
CA ALA A 104 -9.97 -12.33 -5.95
C ALA A 104 -11.16 -11.90 -6.82
N THR A 105 -12.25 -11.53 -6.18
CA THR A 105 -13.44 -11.01 -6.86
C THR A 105 -13.71 -9.59 -6.40
N VAL A 106 -13.66 -8.63 -7.32
CA VAL A 106 -14.09 -7.26 -7.05
C VAL A 106 -15.60 -7.23 -6.80
N LEU A 107 -15.99 -6.64 -5.68
CA LEU A 107 -17.39 -6.57 -5.25
C LEU A 107 -18.02 -5.21 -5.53
N THR A 108 -17.32 -4.13 -5.21
CA THR A 108 -17.78 -2.74 -5.45
C THR A 108 -16.63 -1.75 -5.29
N THR A 109 -16.87 -0.52 -5.73
CA THR A 109 -16.02 0.63 -5.41
C THR A 109 -16.64 1.48 -4.31
N LEU A 110 -15.80 2.12 -3.50
CA LEU A 110 -16.21 3.14 -2.55
C LEU A 110 -16.07 4.54 -3.17
N PRO A 111 -16.63 5.57 -2.54
CA PRO A 111 -16.48 6.94 -2.99
C PRO A 111 -15.01 7.36 -3.13
N GLU A 112 -14.75 8.25 -4.08
CA GLU A 112 -13.44 8.85 -4.26
C GLU A 112 -13.01 9.67 -3.05
N LEU A 113 -11.76 9.50 -2.65
CA LEU A 113 -11.13 10.16 -1.50
C LEU A 113 -9.91 10.95 -1.97
N TYR A 114 -9.76 12.17 -1.47
CA TYR A 114 -8.67 13.05 -1.87
C TYR A 114 -7.51 13.02 -0.87
N ILE A 115 -6.27 12.85 -1.37
CA ILE A 115 -5.04 12.96 -0.59
C ILE A 115 -4.30 14.22 -1.01
N PRO A 116 -4.36 15.32 -0.23
CA PRO A 116 -3.81 16.62 -0.62
C PRO A 116 -2.30 16.60 -0.91
N VAL A 117 -1.54 15.85 -0.11
CA VAL A 117 -0.06 15.80 -0.19
C VAL A 117 0.42 15.26 -1.54
N SER A 118 -0.23 14.22 -2.06
CA SER A 118 0.11 13.60 -3.36
C SER A 118 -0.79 14.07 -4.50
N ARG A 119 -1.86 14.82 -4.18
CA ARG A 119 -2.93 15.23 -5.12
C ARG A 119 -3.63 14.06 -5.79
N PHE A 120 -3.59 12.88 -5.19
CA PHE A 120 -4.34 11.72 -5.68
C PHE A 120 -5.82 11.83 -5.33
N VAL A 121 -6.66 11.44 -6.30
CA VAL A 121 -8.06 11.10 -6.12
C VAL A 121 -8.13 9.59 -6.15
N VAL A 122 -8.28 8.99 -4.96
CA VAL A 122 -8.16 7.55 -4.75
C VAL A 122 -9.53 6.91 -4.70
N THR A 123 -9.77 5.93 -5.54
CA THR A 123 -10.95 5.06 -5.48
C THR A 123 -10.60 3.79 -4.72
N PRO A 124 -11.10 3.56 -3.49
CA PRO A 124 -10.95 2.28 -2.82
C PRO A 124 -11.85 1.23 -3.48
N VAL A 125 -11.29 0.08 -3.80
CA VAL A 125 -11.96 -1.04 -4.46
C VAL A 125 -12.11 -2.18 -3.47
N LEU A 126 -13.34 -2.51 -3.06
CA LEU A 126 -13.60 -3.65 -2.19
C LEU A 126 -13.55 -4.94 -2.99
N ALA A 127 -12.74 -5.87 -2.55
CA ALA A 127 -12.59 -7.18 -3.17
C ALA A 127 -12.56 -8.31 -2.14
N TRP A 128 -13.17 -9.43 -2.49
CA TRP A 128 -13.13 -10.67 -1.73
C TRP A 128 -12.02 -11.57 -2.24
N TRP A 129 -11.09 -11.93 -1.37
CA TRP A 129 -10.04 -12.90 -1.63
C TRP A 129 -10.58 -14.31 -1.32
N HIS A 130 -11.22 -14.93 -2.30
CA HIS A 130 -11.91 -16.22 -2.12
C HIS A 130 -10.97 -17.44 -2.13
N ALA A 131 -9.75 -17.28 -2.65
CA ALA A 131 -8.73 -18.32 -2.66
C ALA A 131 -7.38 -17.72 -2.23
N PRO A 132 -7.19 -17.38 -0.93
CA PRO A 132 -5.97 -16.80 -0.44
C PRO A 132 -4.74 -17.69 -0.72
N HIS A 133 -3.66 -17.06 -1.13
CA HIS A 133 -2.37 -17.70 -1.39
C HIS A 133 -1.23 -16.84 -0.80
N PRO A 134 -0.01 -17.36 -0.68
CA PRO A 134 1.13 -16.57 -0.24
C PRO A 134 1.38 -15.38 -1.15
N VAL A 135 1.50 -14.20 -0.55
CA VAL A 135 1.88 -12.94 -1.21
C VAL A 135 3.11 -12.36 -0.53
N HIS A 136 3.93 -11.63 -1.27
CA HIS A 136 5.19 -11.07 -0.78
C HIS A 136 5.56 -9.84 -1.61
N PRO A 137 6.45 -8.96 -1.11
CA PRO A 137 6.95 -7.85 -1.90
C PRO A 137 7.54 -8.33 -3.23
N ARG A 138 7.01 -7.83 -4.34
CA ARG A 138 7.54 -8.13 -5.70
C ARG A 138 8.54 -7.07 -6.15
N GLN A 139 8.37 -5.87 -5.63
CA GLN A 139 9.21 -4.70 -5.89
C GLN A 139 9.77 -4.20 -4.55
N PRO A 140 10.88 -4.76 -4.04
CA PRO A 140 11.42 -4.41 -2.72
C PRO A 140 11.81 -2.94 -2.57
N GLU A 141 12.06 -2.26 -3.69
CA GLU A 141 12.31 -0.82 -3.76
C GLU A 141 11.05 0.03 -3.45
N GLU A 142 9.85 -0.54 -3.61
CA GLU A 142 8.57 0.13 -3.34
C GLU A 142 7.85 -0.46 -2.12
N VAL A 143 7.93 -1.77 -1.92
CA VAL A 143 7.25 -2.51 -0.87
C VAL A 143 8.23 -3.21 0.02
N ALA A 144 8.32 -2.78 1.28
CA ALA A 144 9.20 -3.39 2.28
C ALA A 144 8.59 -4.63 2.93
N HIS A 145 7.27 -4.66 3.12
CA HIS A 145 6.59 -5.73 3.84
C HIS A 145 5.13 -5.86 3.38
N VAL A 146 4.58 -7.07 3.47
CA VAL A 146 3.16 -7.37 3.22
C VAL A 146 2.61 -8.11 4.44
N ALA A 147 1.43 -7.72 4.90
CA ALA A 147 0.78 -8.34 6.04
C ALA A 147 -0.72 -8.52 5.81
N ARG A 148 -1.26 -9.59 6.37
CA ARG A 148 -2.70 -9.79 6.53
C ARG A 148 -3.05 -9.41 7.97
N LEU A 149 -3.90 -8.42 8.14
CA LEU A 149 -4.30 -7.91 9.45
C LEU A 149 -5.65 -8.51 9.86
N PRO A 150 -5.69 -9.36 10.90
CA PRO A 150 -6.95 -9.93 11.37
C PRO A 150 -7.92 -8.84 11.82
N ILE A 151 -9.17 -8.90 11.37
CA ILE A 151 -10.21 -7.94 11.78
C ILE A 151 -10.40 -7.96 13.31
N VAL A 152 -10.27 -9.12 13.93
CA VAL A 152 -10.38 -9.26 15.39
C VAL A 152 -9.34 -8.42 16.14
N GLU A 153 -8.13 -8.26 15.58
CA GLU A 153 -7.08 -7.40 16.14
C GLU A 153 -7.33 -5.92 15.86
N LEU A 154 -7.84 -5.60 14.66
CA LEU A 154 -8.17 -4.23 14.26
C LEU A 154 -9.32 -3.64 15.11
N VAL A 155 -10.25 -4.47 15.59
CA VAL A 155 -11.36 -4.03 16.46
C VAL A 155 -11.02 -4.05 17.94
N ASP A 156 -9.88 -4.61 18.33
CA ASP A 156 -9.45 -4.63 19.74
C ASP A 156 -9.18 -3.19 20.22
N PRO A 157 -9.86 -2.73 21.28
CA PRO A 157 -9.64 -1.39 21.83
C PRO A 157 -8.20 -1.12 22.27
N GLY A 158 -7.44 -2.17 22.65
CA GLY A 158 -6.03 -2.09 23.03
C GLY A 158 -5.11 -1.71 21.87
N ASN A 159 -5.51 -2.08 20.65
CA ASN A 159 -4.76 -1.84 19.42
C ASN A 159 -5.15 -0.52 18.73
N ARG A 160 -6.24 0.14 19.17
CA ARG A 160 -6.73 1.39 18.58
C ARG A 160 -6.23 2.61 19.34
N MET A 161 -5.82 3.63 18.60
CA MET A 161 -5.39 4.91 19.15
C MET A 161 -5.63 6.04 18.15
N ARG A 162 -5.27 7.24 18.52
CA ARG A 162 -5.13 8.37 17.59
C ARG A 162 -3.65 8.72 17.47
N VAL A 163 -3.26 9.17 16.31
CA VAL A 163 -1.92 9.73 16.10
C VAL A 163 -2.03 11.21 15.74
N ARG A 164 -1.02 11.99 16.17
CA ARG A 164 -0.82 13.36 15.73
C ARG A 164 0.35 13.40 14.77
N HIS A 165 0.10 13.87 13.56
CA HIS A 165 1.14 14.14 12.58
C HIS A 165 1.82 15.50 12.87
N PRO A 166 3.11 15.71 12.53
CA PRO A 166 3.79 17.00 12.70
C PRO A 166 3.06 18.20 12.08
N SER A 167 2.26 18.00 11.04
CA SER A 167 1.38 19.04 10.46
C SER A 167 0.22 19.46 11.36
N GLY A 168 0.05 18.82 12.54
CA GLY A 168 -1.08 19.05 13.44
C GLY A 168 -2.32 18.21 13.18
N TRP A 169 -2.36 17.47 12.05
CA TRP A 169 -3.47 16.55 11.78
C TRP A 169 -3.54 15.44 12.82
N ILE A 170 -4.76 15.10 13.27
CA ILE A 170 -5.01 14.00 14.20
C ILE A 170 -6.02 13.06 13.57
N GLY A 171 -5.67 11.76 13.52
CA GLY A 171 -6.53 10.74 12.94
C GLY A 171 -6.43 9.38 13.63
N PRO A 172 -7.23 8.39 13.19
CA PRO A 172 -7.20 7.03 13.73
C PRO A 172 -5.87 6.35 13.41
N ALA A 173 -5.49 5.42 14.28
CA ALA A 173 -4.36 4.52 14.06
C ALA A 173 -4.60 3.17 14.74
N PHE A 174 -3.91 2.15 14.24
CA PHE A 174 -3.97 0.77 14.72
C PHE A 174 -2.55 0.23 14.87
N GLN A 175 -2.26 -0.39 16.01
CA GLN A 175 -1.01 -1.11 16.23
C GLN A 175 -1.29 -2.61 16.09
N VAL A 176 -1.13 -3.16 14.88
CA VAL A 176 -1.50 -4.54 14.54
C VAL A 176 -0.46 -5.16 13.63
N GLY A 177 -0.18 -6.44 13.81
CA GLY A 177 0.79 -7.17 12.98
C GLY A 177 2.21 -6.60 13.05
N GLY A 178 2.56 -5.94 14.17
CA GLY A 178 3.84 -5.24 14.33
C GLY A 178 3.93 -3.93 13.54
N MET A 179 2.89 -3.50 12.85
CA MET A 179 2.82 -2.25 12.09
C MET A 179 1.99 -1.21 12.83
N LEU A 180 2.38 0.05 12.71
CA LEU A 180 1.54 1.19 13.06
C LEU A 180 0.81 1.65 11.78
N VAL A 181 -0.46 1.25 11.65
CA VAL A 181 -1.32 1.69 10.55
C VAL A 181 -1.94 3.03 10.92
N TRP A 182 -1.75 4.06 10.07
CA TRP A 182 -2.23 5.42 10.30
C TRP A 182 -2.55 6.15 8.98
N GLY A 183 -2.94 7.40 9.04
CA GLY A 183 -3.20 8.22 7.86
C GLY A 183 -4.42 7.77 7.06
N PHE A 184 -4.31 7.85 5.73
CA PHE A 184 -5.36 7.47 4.79
C PHE A 184 -5.84 6.02 5.02
N THR A 185 -4.90 5.09 5.11
CA THR A 185 -5.19 3.66 5.30
C THR A 185 -5.99 3.39 6.56
N ALA A 186 -5.58 3.96 7.70
CA ALA A 186 -6.32 3.81 8.95
C ALA A 186 -7.69 4.50 8.91
N GLY A 187 -7.81 5.62 8.21
CA GLY A 187 -9.09 6.29 7.97
C GLY A 187 -10.09 5.38 7.25
N VAL A 188 -9.66 4.78 6.15
CA VAL A 188 -10.48 3.82 5.39
C VAL A 188 -10.81 2.59 6.24
N ILE A 189 -9.83 1.98 6.93
CA ILE A 189 -10.08 0.84 7.83
C ILE A 189 -11.11 1.20 8.89
N SER A 190 -10.98 2.35 9.56
CA SER A 190 -11.92 2.77 10.61
C SER A 190 -13.34 2.88 10.06
N ALA A 191 -13.53 3.50 8.90
CA ALA A 191 -14.83 3.62 8.26
C ALA A 191 -15.42 2.25 7.86
N LEU A 192 -14.58 1.34 7.33
CA LEU A 192 -15.01 -0.02 6.99
C LEU A 192 -15.46 -0.82 8.21
N LEU A 193 -14.72 -0.73 9.33
CA LEU A 193 -15.10 -1.39 10.57
C LEU A 193 -16.45 -0.88 11.10
N ASP A 194 -16.69 0.42 10.97
CA ASP A 194 -17.97 1.05 11.37
C ASP A 194 -19.12 0.62 10.43
N MET A 195 -18.89 0.62 9.12
CA MET A 195 -19.86 0.16 8.12
C MET A 195 -20.21 -1.32 8.28
N ALA A 196 -19.24 -2.17 8.56
CA ALA A 196 -19.46 -3.60 8.78
C ALA A 196 -20.15 -3.90 10.11
N GLY A 197 -20.25 -2.90 11.01
CA GLY A 197 -20.77 -3.09 12.36
C GLY A 197 -19.81 -3.89 13.27
N TRP A 198 -18.53 -3.96 12.91
CA TRP A 198 -17.51 -4.68 13.66
C TRP A 198 -16.87 -3.84 14.76
N SER A 199 -16.97 -2.50 14.67
CA SER A 199 -16.36 -1.58 15.64
C SER A 199 -16.80 -1.88 17.06
N ARG A 200 -15.82 -1.90 17.98
CA ARG A 200 -16.05 -2.00 19.42
C ARG A 200 -15.83 -0.64 20.08
N PRO A 201 -16.51 -0.33 21.21
CA PRO A 201 -16.22 0.89 21.96
C PRO A 201 -14.75 0.93 22.39
N TRP A 202 -14.07 2.05 22.13
CA TRP A 202 -12.68 2.27 22.49
C TRP A 202 -12.48 3.68 23.05
N ARG A 203 -11.33 3.93 23.69
CA ARG A 203 -11.02 5.24 24.29
C ARG A 203 -10.19 6.10 23.34
N PRO A 204 -10.78 7.11 22.67
CA PRO A 204 -10.07 7.93 21.68
C PRO A 204 -9.07 8.92 22.31
N GLY A 205 -8.95 8.97 23.64
CA GLY A 205 -8.06 9.90 24.35
C GLY A 205 -6.58 9.57 24.26
N ARG A 206 -6.20 8.35 23.86
CA ARG A 206 -4.79 7.98 23.64
C ARG A 206 -4.33 8.58 22.32
N ILE A 207 -3.53 9.62 22.37
CA ILE A 207 -2.88 10.25 21.22
C ILE A 207 -1.39 9.95 21.32
N MET A 208 -0.80 9.45 20.22
CA MET A 208 0.63 9.24 20.05
C MET A 208 1.15 10.26 19.03
N GLU A 209 2.25 10.93 19.37
CA GLU A 209 2.93 11.81 18.43
C GLU A 209 3.69 10.96 17.41
N LEU A 210 3.47 11.22 16.12
CA LEU A 210 4.30 10.62 15.06
C LEU A 210 5.62 11.39 15.00
N PRO A 211 6.77 10.70 14.98
CA PRO A 211 8.05 11.36 14.79
C PRO A 211 8.15 11.98 13.39
N ASP A 212 9.04 12.95 13.24
CA ASP A 212 9.44 13.55 11.99
C ASP A 212 10.95 13.35 11.80
N PRO A 213 11.40 12.53 10.88
CA PRO A 213 10.67 11.67 9.94
C PRO A 213 9.93 10.49 10.61
N PRO A 214 8.95 9.87 9.92
CA PRO A 214 8.22 8.72 10.47
C PRO A 214 9.16 7.58 10.85
N LEU A 215 8.81 6.86 11.93
CA LEU A 215 9.60 5.74 12.46
C LEU A 215 9.89 4.69 11.37
N PRO A 216 11.15 4.24 11.24
CA PRO A 216 11.45 3.03 10.49
C PRO A 216 10.73 1.83 11.12
N ASP A 217 10.38 0.84 10.29
CA ASP A 217 9.80 -0.40 10.80
C ASP A 217 10.84 -1.12 11.69
N PRO A 218 10.53 -1.38 12.97
CA PRO A 218 11.48 -2.05 13.88
C PRO A 218 11.84 -3.49 13.45
N ARG A 219 11.16 -4.05 12.45
CA ARG A 219 11.46 -5.37 11.88
C ARG A 219 12.39 -5.32 10.67
N LEU A 220 12.61 -4.14 10.10
CA LEU A 220 13.60 -3.95 9.04
C LEU A 220 14.97 -3.68 9.66
N PRO A 221 16.05 -4.25 9.11
CA PRO A 221 17.40 -3.88 9.53
C PRO A 221 17.58 -2.38 9.37
N ASP A 222 18.17 -1.75 10.38
CA ASP A 222 18.49 -0.32 10.37
C ASP A 222 19.30 0.00 9.09
N PRO A 223 18.83 0.88 8.19
CA PRO A 223 19.57 1.22 6.98
C PRO A 223 20.96 1.82 7.29
N ALA A 224 21.17 2.35 8.50
CA ALA A 224 22.48 2.80 8.97
C ALA A 224 23.43 1.65 9.35
N GLN A 225 22.92 0.42 9.49
CA GLN A 225 23.70 -0.79 9.76
C GLN A 225 23.87 -1.67 8.51
N SER A 226 23.34 -1.26 7.37
CA SER A 226 23.65 -1.90 6.08
C SER A 226 25.11 -1.59 5.75
N ASP A 227 25.90 -2.64 5.49
CA ASP A 227 27.31 -2.49 5.10
C ASP A 227 27.46 -1.42 4.02
N PRO A 228 28.50 -0.56 4.11
CA PRO A 228 28.77 0.41 3.07
C PRO A 228 28.95 -0.33 1.73
N PRO A 229 28.46 0.24 0.61
CA PRO A 229 28.61 -0.39 -0.69
C PRO A 229 30.09 -0.74 -0.91
N LEU A 230 30.36 -1.98 -1.30
CA LEU A 230 31.71 -2.44 -1.62
C LEU A 230 32.33 -1.42 -2.59
N PRO A 231 33.59 -0.99 -2.36
CA PRO A 231 34.21 -0.02 -3.24
C PRO A 231 34.29 -0.61 -4.65
N HIS A 232 33.69 0.10 -5.59
CA HIS A 232 33.82 -0.22 -7.01
C HIS A 232 35.30 -0.33 -7.33
N GLY A 233 35.76 -1.54 -7.69
CA GLY A 233 37.11 -1.79 -8.06
C GLY A 233 37.53 -0.82 -9.17
N SER A 234 38.49 0.04 -8.87
CA SER A 234 39.18 0.87 -9.85
C SER A 234 39.85 -0.06 -10.85
N ALA A 235 39.29 -0.15 -12.05
CA ALA A 235 39.99 -0.76 -13.17
C ALA A 235 41.25 0.11 -13.44
N SER A 236 42.41 -0.43 -13.06
CA SER A 236 43.70 0.09 -13.39
C SER A 236 43.87 0.07 -14.91
N ALA A 237 43.92 1.25 -15.51
CA ALA A 237 44.37 1.41 -16.88
C ALA A 237 45.89 1.12 -16.92
N ALA A 238 46.24 -0.05 -17.46
CA ALA A 238 47.59 -0.35 -17.83
C ALA A 238 47.87 0.34 -19.18
N GLU A 239 48.70 1.37 -19.14
CA GLU A 239 49.39 1.93 -20.31
C GLU A 239 50.21 0.84 -20.99
N ALA A 240 49.88 0.53 -22.24
CA ALA A 240 50.74 -0.19 -23.13
C ALA A 240 51.25 0.79 -24.21
N THR A 241 52.41 1.35 -23.96
CA THR A 241 53.26 1.96 -24.97
C THR A 241 53.72 0.88 -25.95
N ALA A 242 53.31 0.95 -27.19
CA ALA A 242 53.89 0.19 -28.28
C ALA A 242 54.37 1.15 -29.37
N SER A 243 55.68 1.18 -29.47
CA SER A 243 56.53 1.76 -30.50
C SER A 243 56.16 1.27 -31.89
N ALA A 244 56.09 2.20 -32.82
CA ALA A 244 56.12 1.92 -34.26
C ALA A 244 57.53 1.61 -34.75
N PRO A 245 57.69 0.85 -35.80
CA PRO A 245 58.73 1.15 -36.78
C PRO A 245 58.17 1.34 -38.19
N ALA A 246 58.98 2.15 -38.90
CA ALA A 246 58.80 2.73 -40.19
C ALA A 246 58.84 1.78 -41.38
N ALA A 247 58.19 2.23 -42.40
CA ALA A 247 58.40 2.15 -43.85
C ALA A 247 59.39 1.15 -44.46
N SER A 248 58.94 0.49 -45.53
CA SER A 248 59.76 0.41 -46.77
C SER A 248 58.85 0.03 -47.95
N ASP A 249 59.08 0.79 -49.01
CA ASP A 249 58.64 0.70 -50.38
C ASP A 249 58.83 -0.68 -51.06
N GLU A 250 58.04 -0.94 -52.09
CA GLU A 250 58.36 -1.31 -53.48
C GLU A 250 57.13 -1.94 -54.14
N VAL A 251 56.51 -1.33 -55.08
CA VAL A 251 56.64 -1.18 -56.52
C VAL A 251 56.59 -2.51 -57.34
N VAL A 252 55.78 -2.46 -58.46
CA VAL A 252 55.76 -3.27 -59.69
C VAL A 252 54.89 -4.56 -59.65
N SER A 253 53.87 -4.56 -60.36
CA SER A 253 53.45 -4.61 -61.79
C SER A 253 51.96 -4.67 -61.91
#